data_a383b9bc7aa23c65b578ad562373930d
#
_entry.id   a383b9bc7aa23c65b578ad562373930d
#
_cell.length_a   1.000
_cell.length_b   1.000
_cell.length_c   1.000
_cell.angle_alpha   90.00
_cell.angle_beta   90.00
_cell.angle_gamma   90.00
#
_symmetry.space_group_name_H-M   'P 1'
#
loop_
_entity.id
_entity.type
_entity.pdbx_description
1 polymer ?
#
loop_
_entity_poly.entity_id
_entity_poly.type
_entity_poly.pdbx_seq_one_letter_code
_entity_poly.pdbx_strand_id
1 'polypeptide(L)'
;YPWFGKDIRQGIELALENYALLHRLWREEFVDWSGRFRTPLQGFQSTPRPLDGVAPFVWHGSIRSPEIAEQAAYYGDGFFHNNIFWPISHTKQMVELYRRRYEHYGHGSADQAIVGLGGQFFARANSQDAVNEFRPYFDNAPVYGHGPSLEDFSAQTPLTVGSPQQIIDRYMTMREHVGDYQRQLFLIDHAGLPRKTVLEQIEILGTEIVPVLRRELDALRPAHVPDAPTHAARVAARDAALAAADEPAYDDAYRFGTGDNWTGLTAEGGQRAQEQSLARDRRNQARLADSPA
;
A
#
# COMPACT_ATOMS: atom_id res chain seq x y z
N TYR A 1 3.97 11.86 16.48
CA TYR A 1 3.40 11.23 17.68
C TYR A 1 3.52 12.11 18.92
N PRO A 2 4.70 12.56 19.37
CA PRO A 2 4.83 13.39 20.58
C PRO A 2 3.99 14.66 20.54
N TRP A 3 3.87 15.32 19.40
CA TRP A 3 3.07 16.54 19.22
C TRP A 3 1.57 16.32 19.46
N PHE A 4 1.11 15.08 19.35
CA PHE A 4 -0.26 14.69 19.66
C PHE A 4 -0.40 13.93 20.99
N GLY A 5 0.63 13.98 21.84
CA GLY A 5 0.63 13.27 23.13
C GLY A 5 0.56 11.74 22.99
N LYS A 6 1.04 11.19 21.87
CA LYS A 6 1.01 9.75 21.59
C LYS A 6 2.41 9.14 21.63
N ASP A 7 2.50 7.90 22.13
CA ASP A 7 3.72 7.11 22.11
C ASP A 7 3.83 6.36 20.79
N ILE A 8 4.90 6.58 20.04
CA ILE A 8 5.17 5.92 18.77
C ILE A 8 5.26 4.39 18.91
N ARG A 9 5.67 3.89 20.08
CA ARG A 9 5.79 2.45 20.34
C ARG A 9 4.44 1.74 20.32
N GLN A 10 3.37 2.46 20.62
CA GLN A 10 1.98 1.97 20.60
C GLN A 10 1.30 2.24 19.24
N GLY A 11 2.00 2.83 18.29
CA GLY A 11 1.39 3.32 17.04
C GLY A 11 0.71 2.24 16.22
N ILE A 12 1.30 1.05 16.13
CA ILE A 12 0.72 -0.08 15.39
C ILE A 12 -0.54 -0.61 16.10
N GLU A 13 -0.47 -0.88 17.40
CA GLU A 13 -1.62 -1.36 18.17
C GLU A 13 -2.79 -0.37 18.13
N LEU A 14 -2.49 0.92 18.27
CA LEU A 14 -3.47 2.00 18.17
C LEU A 14 -4.12 2.05 16.78
N ALA A 15 -3.32 1.92 15.72
CA ALA A 15 -3.83 1.93 14.35
C ALA A 15 -4.74 0.73 14.09
N LEU A 16 -4.33 -0.45 14.51
CA LEU A 16 -5.09 -1.69 14.37
C LEU A 16 -6.44 -1.61 15.12
N GLU A 17 -6.44 -1.18 16.39
CA GLU A 17 -7.67 -1.03 17.19
C GLU A 17 -8.62 -0.01 16.57
N ASN A 18 -8.11 1.15 16.18
CA ASN A 18 -8.94 2.19 15.60
C ASN A 18 -9.48 1.79 14.21
N TYR A 19 -8.71 1.01 13.44
CA TYR A 19 -9.16 0.53 12.14
C TYR A 19 -10.30 -0.49 12.28
N ALA A 20 -10.22 -1.39 13.26
CA ALA A 20 -11.30 -2.32 13.58
C ALA A 20 -12.58 -1.55 13.97
N LEU A 21 -12.48 -0.53 14.82
CA LEU A 21 -13.62 0.33 15.15
C LEU A 21 -14.17 1.05 13.91
N LEU A 22 -13.31 1.56 13.03
CA LEU A 22 -13.74 2.25 11.81
C LEU A 22 -14.58 1.33 10.92
N HIS A 23 -14.19 0.06 10.77
CA HIS A 23 -14.97 -0.94 10.04
C HIS A 23 -16.37 -1.13 10.64
N ARG A 24 -16.47 -1.21 11.97
CA ARG A 24 -17.75 -1.30 12.64
C ARG A 24 -18.60 -0.05 12.43
N LEU A 25 -18.01 1.14 12.59
CA LEU A 25 -18.70 2.42 12.36
C LEU A 25 -19.25 2.58 10.93
N TRP A 26 -18.66 1.96 9.95
CA TRP A 26 -19.16 1.98 8.58
C TRP A 26 -20.32 1.01 8.34
N ARG A 27 -20.35 -0.10 9.06
CA ARG A 27 -21.26 -1.24 8.79
C ARG A 27 -22.46 -1.27 9.74
N GLU A 28 -22.22 -1.03 11.03
CA GLU A 28 -23.26 -1.09 12.06
C GLU A 28 -23.99 0.25 12.18
N GLU A 29 -25.31 0.20 12.42
CA GLU A 29 -26.09 1.40 12.68
C GLU A 29 -25.75 2.00 14.04
N PHE A 30 -25.67 1.16 15.07
CA PHE A 30 -25.28 1.53 16.43
C PHE A 30 -24.08 0.70 16.86
N VAL A 31 -23.07 1.35 17.43
CA VAL A 31 -21.83 0.71 17.85
C VAL A 31 -21.61 0.88 19.35
N ASP A 32 -21.48 -0.23 20.03
CA ASP A 32 -20.87 -0.32 21.35
C ASP A 32 -19.40 -0.70 21.19
N TRP A 33 -18.51 0.05 21.82
CA TRP A 33 -17.07 -0.17 21.72
C TRP A 33 -16.39 0.01 23.06
N SER A 34 -15.49 -0.89 23.38
CA SER A 34 -14.54 -0.76 24.48
C SER A 34 -13.16 -1.16 23.98
N GLY A 35 -12.22 -0.24 24.03
CA GLY A 35 -10.85 -0.45 23.58
C GLY A 35 -9.85 0.23 24.50
N ARG A 36 -8.57 0.00 24.25
CA ARG A 36 -7.47 0.54 25.05
C ARG A 36 -7.16 2.00 24.75
N PHE A 37 -7.35 2.41 23.48
CA PHE A 37 -6.80 3.68 22.97
C PHE A 37 -7.82 4.81 22.85
N ARG A 38 -9.08 4.55 23.20
CA ARG A 38 -10.11 5.58 23.22
C ARG A 38 -11.17 5.29 24.30
N THR A 39 -11.95 6.33 24.63
CA THR A 39 -13.13 6.19 25.50
C THR A 39 -14.15 5.24 24.90
N PRO A 40 -14.83 4.43 25.72
CA PRO A 40 -15.90 3.54 25.25
C PRO A 40 -17.00 4.30 24.51
N LEU A 41 -17.64 3.63 23.56
CA LEU A 41 -18.86 4.07 22.90
C LEU A 41 -20.03 3.24 23.41
N GLN A 42 -21.20 3.83 23.50
CA GLN A 42 -22.46 3.17 23.88
C GLN A 42 -23.56 3.65 22.94
N GLY A 43 -24.13 2.73 22.16
CA GLY A 43 -25.18 3.03 21.18
C GLY A 43 -24.79 4.17 20.22
N PHE A 44 -23.51 4.26 19.85
CA PHE A 44 -23.01 5.37 19.05
C PHE A 44 -23.37 5.18 17.57
N GLN A 45 -24.00 6.19 16.98
CA GLN A 45 -24.30 6.22 15.55
C GLN A 45 -23.32 7.14 14.82
N SER A 46 -22.61 6.59 13.85
CA SER A 46 -21.70 7.35 12.98
C SER A 46 -22.46 8.01 11.84
N THR A 47 -22.26 9.32 11.65
CA THR A 47 -22.83 10.09 10.55
C THR A 47 -21.75 10.99 9.91
N PRO A 48 -21.78 11.17 8.56
CA PRO A 48 -22.68 10.52 7.60
C PRO A 48 -22.41 9.02 7.46
N ARG A 49 -23.43 8.28 7.05
CA ARG A 49 -23.28 6.85 6.71
C ARG A 49 -22.56 6.70 5.36
N PRO A 50 -21.88 5.59 5.11
CA PRO A 50 -21.35 5.29 3.79
C PRO A 50 -22.42 5.34 2.72
N LEU A 51 -22.09 5.91 1.55
CA LEU A 51 -22.98 5.96 0.40
C LEU A 51 -23.47 4.55 0.04
N ASP A 52 -24.79 4.42 -0.19
CA ASP A 52 -25.45 3.13 -0.46
C ASP A 52 -25.17 2.03 0.56
N GLY A 53 -24.74 2.38 1.78
CA GLY A 53 -24.37 1.44 2.82
C GLY A 53 -23.12 0.61 2.53
N VAL A 54 -22.33 1.01 1.54
CA VAL A 54 -21.08 0.31 1.15
C VAL A 54 -19.88 1.07 1.68
N ALA A 55 -19.08 0.43 2.53
CA ALA A 55 -17.86 1.02 3.05
C ALA A 55 -16.91 1.47 1.92
N PRO A 56 -16.18 2.58 2.06
CA PRO A 56 -15.17 3.00 1.08
C PRO A 56 -14.13 1.90 0.84
N PHE A 57 -13.57 1.84 -0.37
CA PHE A 57 -12.39 0.99 -0.61
C PHE A 57 -11.17 1.64 0.03
N VAL A 58 -10.40 0.85 0.77
CA VAL A 58 -9.23 1.32 1.50
C VAL A 58 -7.96 0.77 0.88
N TRP A 59 -6.94 1.62 0.81
CA TRP A 59 -5.58 1.24 0.50
C TRP A 59 -4.72 1.29 1.75
N HIS A 60 -4.10 0.18 2.11
CA HIS A 60 -3.10 0.14 3.18
C HIS A 60 -1.72 0.34 2.59
N GLY A 61 -1.07 1.44 2.97
CA GLY A 61 0.26 1.80 2.46
C GLY A 61 1.38 1.31 3.37
N SER A 62 2.34 0.56 2.83
CA SER A 62 3.56 0.21 3.56
C SER A 62 4.74 0.00 2.62
N ILE A 63 5.93 0.37 3.10
CA ILE A 63 7.20 0.06 2.44
C ILE A 63 7.87 -1.14 3.11
N ARG A 64 7.79 -1.26 4.44
CA ARG A 64 8.62 -2.19 5.21
C ARG A 64 7.86 -3.10 6.15
N SER A 65 6.63 -2.75 6.52
CA SER A 65 5.89 -3.43 7.58
C SER A 65 5.03 -4.53 6.99
N PRO A 66 5.42 -5.81 7.14
CA PRO A 66 4.62 -6.95 6.68
C PRO A 66 3.27 -7.00 7.40
N GLU A 67 3.18 -6.46 8.62
CA GLU A 67 1.93 -6.37 9.39
C GLU A 67 0.86 -5.56 8.69
N ILE A 68 1.25 -4.54 7.91
CA ILE A 68 0.30 -3.74 7.13
C ILE A 68 -0.19 -4.52 5.89
N ALA A 69 0.67 -5.30 5.26
CA ALA A 69 0.26 -6.21 4.19
C ALA A 69 -0.71 -7.29 4.72
N GLU A 70 -0.43 -7.82 5.90
CA GLU A 70 -1.31 -8.75 6.63
C GLU A 70 -2.66 -8.12 6.95
N GLN A 71 -2.68 -6.89 7.46
CA GLN A 71 -3.91 -6.16 7.77
C GLN A 71 -4.75 -5.91 6.52
N ALA A 72 -4.12 -5.45 5.42
CA ALA A 72 -4.81 -5.26 4.15
C ALA A 72 -5.49 -6.56 3.68
N ALA A 73 -4.74 -7.65 3.73
CA ALA A 73 -5.24 -8.97 3.36
C ALA A 73 -6.38 -9.45 4.27
N TYR A 74 -6.28 -9.24 5.58
CA TYR A 74 -7.29 -9.65 6.55
C TYR A 74 -8.65 -8.99 6.28
N TYR A 75 -8.66 -7.70 5.93
CA TYR A 75 -9.89 -6.97 5.63
C TYR A 75 -10.36 -7.09 4.16
N GLY A 76 -9.58 -7.71 3.29
CA GLY A 76 -9.85 -7.73 1.85
C GLY A 76 -9.67 -6.37 1.18
N ASP A 77 -8.89 -5.48 1.81
CA ASP A 77 -8.56 -4.15 1.32
C ASP A 77 -7.37 -4.18 0.35
N GLY A 78 -7.14 -3.10 -0.39
CA GLY A 78 -5.99 -3.00 -1.28
C GLY A 78 -4.67 -2.79 -0.52
N PHE A 79 -3.60 -3.42 -0.99
CA PHE A 79 -2.26 -3.18 -0.48
C PHE A 79 -1.47 -2.29 -1.42
N PHE A 80 -1.05 -1.12 -0.93
CA PHE A 80 -0.23 -0.17 -1.66
C PHE A 80 1.22 -0.25 -1.18
N HIS A 81 2.08 -0.91 -1.96
CA HIS A 81 3.51 -0.98 -1.67
C HIS A 81 4.23 0.23 -2.25
N ASN A 82 4.37 1.29 -1.45
CA ASN A 82 5.00 2.54 -1.86
C ASN A 82 6.53 2.41 -1.84
N ASN A 83 7.06 1.49 -2.65
CA ASN A 83 8.51 1.33 -2.76
C ASN A 83 9.12 2.45 -3.62
N ILE A 84 10.02 3.21 -3.01
CA ILE A 84 10.78 4.28 -3.67
C ILE A 84 12.29 4.15 -3.47
N PHE A 85 12.75 3.33 -2.52
CA PHE A 85 14.18 3.22 -2.15
C PHE A 85 14.72 1.79 -2.07
N TRP A 86 13.86 0.79 -2.11
CA TRP A 86 14.24 -0.59 -1.90
C TRP A 86 14.36 -1.36 -3.21
N PRO A 87 15.15 -2.44 -3.26
CA PRO A 87 15.20 -3.30 -4.43
C PRO A 87 13.82 -3.85 -4.82
N ILE A 88 13.64 -4.09 -6.12
CA ILE A 88 12.38 -4.66 -6.66
C ILE A 88 12.07 -6.03 -6.04
N SER A 89 13.09 -6.80 -5.66
CA SER A 89 12.92 -8.07 -4.94
C SER A 89 12.17 -7.90 -3.62
N HIS A 90 12.34 -6.78 -2.92
CA HIS A 90 11.56 -6.47 -1.72
C HIS A 90 10.08 -6.21 -2.04
N THR A 91 9.80 -5.46 -3.11
CA THR A 91 8.42 -5.28 -3.60
C THR A 91 7.75 -6.62 -3.87
N LYS A 92 8.46 -7.50 -4.59
CA LYS A 92 7.98 -8.86 -4.88
C LYS A 92 7.60 -9.61 -3.60
N GLN A 93 8.49 -9.66 -2.62
CA GLN A 93 8.25 -10.35 -1.34
C GLN A 93 7.02 -9.82 -0.60
N MET A 94 6.85 -8.50 -0.54
CA MET A 94 5.72 -7.86 0.13
C MET A 94 4.39 -8.12 -0.59
N VAL A 95 4.38 -8.04 -1.92
CA VAL A 95 3.19 -8.34 -2.73
C VAL A 95 2.81 -9.82 -2.65
N GLU A 96 3.79 -10.72 -2.70
CA GLU A 96 3.55 -12.16 -2.54
C GLU A 96 3.02 -12.51 -1.14
N LEU A 97 3.52 -11.86 -0.09
CA LEU A 97 2.98 -12.00 1.26
C LEU A 97 1.51 -11.59 1.28
N TYR A 98 1.19 -10.38 0.82
CA TYR A 98 -0.17 -9.87 0.81
C TYR A 98 -1.12 -10.80 0.03
N ARG A 99 -0.74 -11.26 -1.16
CA ARG A 99 -1.55 -12.15 -2.02
C ARG A 99 -1.84 -13.49 -1.36
N ARG A 100 -0.81 -14.14 -0.78
CA ARG A 100 -1.01 -15.40 -0.05
C ARG A 100 -1.95 -15.24 1.13
N ARG A 101 -1.87 -14.11 1.85
CA ARG A 101 -2.72 -13.85 3.00
C ARG A 101 -4.14 -13.47 2.59
N TYR A 102 -4.30 -12.75 1.47
CA TYR A 102 -5.61 -12.45 0.89
C TYR A 102 -6.39 -13.72 0.54
N GLU A 103 -5.75 -14.67 -0.12
CA GLU A 103 -6.31 -15.98 -0.43
C GLU A 103 -6.58 -16.80 0.86
N HIS A 104 -5.66 -16.79 1.81
CA HIS A 104 -5.81 -17.47 3.11
C HIS A 104 -7.04 -16.98 3.88
N TYR A 105 -7.36 -15.69 3.81
CA TYR A 105 -8.55 -15.12 4.46
C TYR A 105 -9.84 -15.28 3.66
N GLY A 106 -9.79 -15.92 2.50
CA GLY A 106 -10.96 -16.30 1.70
C GLY A 106 -11.59 -15.16 0.89
N HIS A 107 -10.85 -14.10 0.58
CA HIS A 107 -11.35 -12.98 -0.22
C HIS A 107 -11.31 -13.25 -1.74
N GLY A 108 -10.70 -14.35 -2.17
CA GLY A 108 -10.54 -14.75 -3.56
C GLY A 108 -9.19 -15.40 -3.79
N SER A 109 -8.85 -15.67 -5.06
CA SER A 109 -7.52 -16.18 -5.41
C SER A 109 -6.45 -15.09 -5.26
N ALA A 110 -5.20 -15.50 -5.10
CA ALA A 110 -4.06 -14.60 -4.85
C ALA A 110 -3.91 -13.51 -5.92
N ASP A 111 -4.23 -13.80 -7.17
CA ASP A 111 -4.15 -12.87 -8.30
C ASP A 111 -5.33 -11.89 -8.38
N GLN A 112 -6.41 -12.13 -7.65
CA GLN A 112 -7.54 -11.19 -7.51
C GLN A 112 -7.28 -10.12 -6.47
N ALA A 113 -6.24 -10.24 -5.67
CA ALA A 113 -5.86 -9.27 -4.66
C ALA A 113 -5.41 -7.94 -5.29
N ILE A 114 -5.96 -6.83 -4.80
CA ILE A 114 -5.78 -5.49 -5.38
C ILE A 114 -4.46 -4.88 -4.90
N VAL A 115 -3.54 -4.66 -5.83
CA VAL A 115 -2.19 -4.17 -5.57
C VAL A 115 -1.97 -2.79 -6.17
N GLY A 116 -1.35 -1.91 -5.39
CA GLY A 116 -0.82 -0.63 -5.85
C GLY A 116 0.69 -0.56 -5.65
N LEU A 117 1.38 0.11 -6.55
CA LEU A 117 2.83 0.29 -6.50
C LEU A 117 3.23 1.76 -6.50
N GLY A 118 4.27 2.09 -5.76
CA GLY A 118 4.96 3.36 -5.83
C GLY A 118 6.12 3.32 -6.82
N GLY A 119 6.55 4.49 -7.25
CA GLY A 119 7.71 4.65 -8.11
C GLY A 119 8.11 6.10 -8.28
N GLN A 120 9.20 6.31 -8.96
CA GLN A 120 9.76 7.63 -9.26
C GLN A 120 10.27 7.65 -10.69
N PHE A 121 10.14 8.76 -11.37
CA PHE A 121 10.76 8.93 -12.67
C PHE A 121 11.18 10.36 -12.94
N PHE A 122 12.09 10.51 -13.89
CA PHE A 122 12.42 11.76 -14.54
C PHE A 122 12.62 11.49 -16.04
N ALA A 123 11.92 12.24 -16.91
CA ALA A 123 11.91 12.00 -18.35
C ALA A 123 12.37 13.20 -19.15
N ARG A 124 13.12 12.92 -20.22
CA ARG A 124 13.35 13.79 -21.38
C ARG A 124 13.25 12.95 -22.66
N ALA A 125 13.03 13.59 -23.78
CA ALA A 125 12.99 12.89 -25.07
C ALA A 125 14.27 12.08 -25.34
N ASN A 126 15.42 12.61 -24.90
CA ASN A 126 16.72 11.94 -24.94
C ASN A 126 17.12 11.47 -23.54
N SER A 127 17.51 10.21 -23.42
CA SER A 127 17.88 9.59 -22.14
C SER A 127 19.09 10.25 -21.49
N GLN A 128 20.10 10.65 -22.29
CA GLN A 128 21.30 11.29 -21.76
C GLN A 128 20.99 12.68 -21.20
N ASP A 129 20.08 13.42 -21.86
CA ASP A 129 19.61 14.71 -21.38
C ASP A 129 18.86 14.55 -20.04
N ALA A 130 18.03 13.49 -19.92
CA ALA A 130 17.35 13.19 -18.67
C ALA A 130 18.36 12.94 -17.53
N VAL A 131 19.36 12.11 -17.76
CA VAL A 131 20.40 11.80 -16.77
C VAL A 131 21.20 13.05 -16.40
N ASN A 132 21.64 13.82 -17.39
CA ASN A 132 22.45 15.01 -17.16
C ASN A 132 21.68 16.09 -16.37
N GLU A 133 20.40 16.29 -16.69
CA GLU A 133 19.57 17.28 -16.01
C GLU A 133 19.18 16.84 -14.60
N PHE A 134 18.85 15.55 -14.39
CA PHE A 134 18.41 15.05 -13.09
C PHE A 134 19.54 14.83 -12.09
N ARG A 135 20.74 14.49 -12.54
CA ARG A 135 21.89 14.18 -11.69
C ARG A 135 22.19 15.23 -10.60
N PRO A 136 22.23 16.54 -10.90
CA PRO A 136 22.48 17.54 -9.86
C PRO A 136 21.41 17.53 -8.74
N TYR A 137 20.17 17.24 -9.09
CA TYR A 137 19.08 17.11 -8.12
C TYR A 137 19.23 15.84 -7.28
N PHE A 138 19.56 14.73 -7.91
CA PHE A 138 19.81 13.47 -7.23
C PHE A 138 20.98 13.60 -6.22
N ASP A 139 22.12 14.13 -6.66
CA ASP A 139 23.32 14.23 -5.87
C ASP A 139 23.17 15.18 -4.66
N ASN A 140 22.29 16.19 -4.76
CA ASN A 140 22.07 17.19 -3.70
C ASN A 140 20.82 16.92 -2.84
N ALA A 141 19.96 15.99 -3.23
CA ALA A 141 18.73 15.74 -2.49
C ALA A 141 18.98 14.90 -1.23
N PRO A 142 18.63 15.42 -0.03
CA PRO A 142 18.81 14.65 1.21
C PRO A 142 18.08 13.31 1.22
N VAL A 143 17.03 13.17 0.42
CA VAL A 143 16.21 11.95 0.32
C VAL A 143 16.99 10.76 -0.25
N TYR A 144 17.97 10.99 -1.11
CA TYR A 144 18.85 9.94 -1.65
C TYR A 144 20.11 9.73 -0.82
N GLY A 145 20.42 10.69 0.07
CA GLY A 145 21.60 10.64 0.91
C GLY A 145 22.91 10.77 0.10
N HIS A 146 24.01 10.44 0.74
CA HIS A 146 25.33 10.38 0.11
C HIS A 146 25.70 8.91 -0.19
N GLY A 147 24.76 8.19 -0.78
CA GLY A 147 24.83 6.75 -1.00
C GLY A 147 25.30 6.36 -2.41
N PRO A 148 24.61 5.45 -3.08
CA PRO A 148 24.96 4.94 -4.40
C PRO A 148 24.87 6.02 -5.47
N SER A 149 25.56 5.78 -6.61
CA SER A 149 25.42 6.61 -7.81
C SER A 149 23.96 6.61 -8.33
N LEU A 150 23.60 7.59 -9.16
CA LEU A 150 22.29 7.62 -9.83
C LEU A 150 22.04 6.32 -10.61
N GLU A 151 23.06 5.82 -11.29
CA GLU A 151 23.02 4.60 -12.08
C GLU A 151 22.74 3.37 -11.21
N ASP A 152 23.51 3.19 -10.13
CA ASP A 152 23.32 2.06 -9.20
C ASP A 152 21.96 2.13 -8.50
N PHE A 153 21.55 3.33 -8.10
CA PHE A 153 20.25 3.53 -7.47
C PHE A 153 19.10 3.21 -8.44
N SER A 154 19.16 3.68 -9.68
CA SER A 154 18.16 3.40 -10.71
C SER A 154 18.16 1.92 -11.12
N ALA A 155 19.30 1.25 -11.11
CA ALA A 155 19.36 -0.18 -11.41
C ALA A 155 18.66 -1.03 -10.33
N GLN A 156 18.73 -0.64 -9.07
CA GLN A 156 18.24 -1.43 -7.94
C GLN A 156 16.84 -1.06 -7.47
N THR A 157 16.38 0.18 -7.69
CA THR A 157 15.14 0.71 -7.13
C THR A 157 14.12 1.04 -8.23
N PRO A 158 12.88 1.42 -7.90
CA PRO A 158 11.90 1.88 -8.88
C PRO A 158 12.19 3.22 -9.56
N LEU A 159 13.24 3.97 -9.15
CA LEU A 159 13.61 5.21 -9.84
C LEU A 159 14.01 4.90 -11.28
N THR A 160 13.43 5.62 -12.23
CA THR A 160 13.77 5.53 -13.65
C THR A 160 14.04 6.91 -14.21
N VAL A 161 15.25 7.12 -14.69
CA VAL A 161 15.68 8.38 -15.34
C VAL A 161 16.05 8.09 -16.77
N GLY A 162 15.31 8.63 -17.73
CA GLY A 162 15.54 8.30 -19.14
C GLY A 162 14.49 8.86 -20.10
N SER A 163 14.33 8.21 -21.26
CA SER A 163 13.27 8.54 -22.22
C SER A 163 11.91 8.00 -21.74
N PRO A 164 10.79 8.52 -22.26
CA PRO A 164 9.45 7.96 -21.99
C PRO A 164 9.39 6.45 -22.26
N GLN A 165 10.03 5.98 -23.35
CA GLN A 165 10.06 4.54 -23.66
C GLN A 165 10.77 3.72 -22.59
N GLN A 166 11.90 4.19 -22.06
CA GLN A 166 12.60 3.47 -20.99
C GLN A 166 11.79 3.41 -19.71
N ILE A 167 10.99 4.44 -19.42
CA ILE A 167 10.07 4.41 -18.28
C ILE A 167 8.96 3.39 -18.53
N ILE A 168 8.37 3.37 -19.71
CA ILE A 168 7.37 2.36 -20.11
C ILE A 168 7.94 0.95 -19.94
N ASP A 169 9.10 0.67 -20.52
CA ASP A 169 9.76 -0.63 -20.46
C ASP A 169 10.00 -1.08 -19.02
N ARG A 170 10.47 -0.15 -18.17
CA ARG A 170 10.70 -0.41 -16.75
C ARG A 170 9.43 -0.85 -16.03
N TYR A 171 8.31 -0.17 -16.26
CA TYR A 171 7.06 -0.49 -15.58
C TYR A 171 6.33 -1.69 -16.20
N MET A 172 6.55 -2.00 -17.46
CA MET A 172 6.16 -3.29 -18.04
C MET A 172 6.92 -4.45 -17.38
N THR A 173 8.24 -4.32 -17.21
CA THR A 173 9.07 -5.30 -16.49
C THR A 173 8.63 -5.45 -15.02
N MET A 174 8.12 -4.40 -14.37
CA MET A 174 7.61 -4.48 -13.01
C MET A 174 6.48 -5.52 -12.89
N ARG A 175 5.58 -5.58 -13.89
CA ARG A 175 4.52 -6.60 -13.95
C ARG A 175 5.09 -8.04 -13.99
N GLU A 176 6.21 -8.26 -14.66
CA GLU A 176 6.86 -9.59 -14.72
C GLU A 176 7.35 -10.04 -13.33
N HIS A 177 7.74 -9.09 -12.47
CA HIS A 177 8.22 -9.37 -11.13
C HIS A 177 7.11 -9.58 -10.11
N VAL A 178 6.03 -8.79 -10.18
CA VAL A 178 5.00 -8.76 -9.14
C VAL A 178 3.63 -9.25 -9.61
N GLY A 179 3.46 -9.59 -10.89
CA GLY A 179 2.17 -9.90 -11.49
C GLY A 179 1.32 -8.65 -11.73
N ASP A 180 0.04 -8.85 -12.03
CA ASP A 180 -0.89 -7.75 -12.28
C ASP A 180 -1.06 -6.84 -11.07
N TYR A 181 -1.12 -5.54 -11.30
CA TYR A 181 -1.38 -4.53 -10.28
C TYR A 181 -2.31 -3.44 -10.83
N GLN A 182 -3.09 -2.81 -9.97
CA GLN A 182 -4.21 -1.96 -10.39
C GLN A 182 -3.91 -0.47 -10.29
N ARG A 183 -2.87 -0.09 -9.55
CA ARG A 183 -2.49 1.33 -9.38
C ARG A 183 -0.98 1.49 -9.45
N GLN A 184 -0.55 2.51 -10.20
CA GLN A 184 0.80 3.02 -10.17
C GLN A 184 0.78 4.48 -9.72
N LEU A 185 1.51 4.79 -8.68
CA LEU A 185 1.70 6.15 -8.21
C LEU A 185 3.14 6.57 -8.47
N PHE A 186 3.31 7.72 -9.11
CA PHE A 186 4.62 8.30 -9.36
C PHE A 186 4.86 9.49 -8.45
N LEU A 187 5.94 9.45 -7.70
CA LEU A 187 6.47 10.60 -7.01
C LEU A 187 7.35 11.39 -8.00
N ILE A 188 6.93 12.60 -8.34
CA ILE A 188 7.57 13.42 -9.38
C ILE A 188 8.45 14.51 -8.76
N ASP A 189 7.98 15.19 -7.73
CA ASP A 189 8.70 16.27 -7.05
C ASP A 189 9.40 15.75 -5.79
N HIS A 190 10.38 14.89 -5.95
CA HIS A 190 11.07 14.23 -4.84
C HIS A 190 12.52 14.73 -4.62
N ALA A 191 13.04 15.53 -5.52
CA ALA A 191 14.43 16.01 -5.48
C ALA A 191 14.54 17.55 -5.50
N GLY A 192 13.42 18.25 -5.25
CA GLY A 192 13.40 19.71 -5.28
C GLY A 192 13.47 20.29 -6.70
N LEU A 193 12.85 19.64 -7.66
CA LEU A 193 12.77 20.09 -9.03
C LEU A 193 12.04 21.44 -9.14
N PRO A 194 12.45 22.35 -10.06
CA PRO A 194 11.70 23.55 -10.34
C PRO A 194 10.26 23.24 -10.76
N ARG A 195 9.31 24.07 -10.34
CA ARG A 195 7.89 23.90 -10.68
C ARG A 195 7.65 23.69 -12.18
N LYS A 196 8.36 24.44 -13.03
CA LYS A 196 8.26 24.30 -14.48
C LYS A 196 8.59 22.86 -14.91
N THR A 197 9.72 22.34 -14.42
CA THR A 197 10.17 20.97 -14.70
C THR A 197 9.16 19.92 -14.20
N VAL A 198 8.58 20.11 -13.00
CA VAL A 198 7.53 19.21 -12.49
C VAL A 198 6.31 19.18 -13.39
N LEU A 199 5.85 20.34 -13.88
CA LEU A 199 4.73 20.41 -14.82
C LEU A 199 5.03 19.72 -16.14
N GLU A 200 6.25 19.86 -16.68
CA GLU A 200 6.71 19.13 -17.86
C GLU A 200 6.71 17.61 -17.63
N GLN A 201 7.14 17.16 -16.44
CA GLN A 201 7.06 15.72 -16.09
C GLN A 201 5.62 15.21 -16.06
N ILE A 202 4.68 15.99 -15.53
CA ILE A 202 3.25 15.64 -15.51
C ILE A 202 2.69 15.55 -16.92
N GLU A 203 3.07 16.47 -17.81
CA GLU A 203 2.65 16.47 -19.20
C GLU A 203 3.17 15.23 -19.93
N ILE A 204 4.47 14.93 -19.83
CA ILE A 204 5.07 13.72 -20.42
C ILE A 204 4.39 12.47 -19.88
N LEU A 205 4.16 12.41 -18.58
CA LEU A 205 3.46 11.28 -17.95
C LEU A 205 2.07 11.07 -18.57
N GLY A 206 1.30 12.16 -18.68
CA GLY A 206 -0.09 12.10 -19.14
C GLY A 206 -0.24 11.85 -20.65
N THR A 207 0.71 12.32 -21.45
CA THR A 207 0.61 12.27 -22.93
C THR A 207 1.38 11.12 -23.56
N GLU A 208 2.52 10.72 -22.99
CA GLU A 208 3.42 9.75 -23.63
C GLU A 208 3.49 8.43 -22.87
N ILE A 209 3.43 8.43 -21.54
CA ILE A 209 3.67 7.22 -20.72
C ILE A 209 2.37 6.53 -20.35
N VAL A 210 1.44 7.22 -19.68
CA VAL A 210 0.20 6.61 -19.14
C VAL A 210 -0.67 5.98 -20.22
N PRO A 211 -0.90 6.60 -21.40
CA PRO A 211 -1.73 5.99 -22.44
C PRO A 211 -1.19 4.65 -22.94
N VAL A 212 0.14 4.53 -23.04
CA VAL A 212 0.80 3.29 -23.47
C VAL A 212 0.73 2.25 -22.36
N LEU A 213 1.14 2.59 -21.15
CA LEU A 213 1.09 1.66 -20.02
C LEU A 213 -0.32 1.10 -19.78
N ARG A 214 -1.35 1.94 -19.82
CA ARG A 214 -2.75 1.47 -19.67
C ARG A 214 -3.12 0.48 -20.75
N ARG A 215 -2.89 0.82 -22.00
CA ARG A 215 -3.22 -0.05 -23.13
C ARG A 215 -2.52 -1.41 -23.02
N GLU A 216 -1.23 -1.41 -22.77
CA GLU A 216 -0.42 -2.65 -22.71
C GLU A 216 -0.76 -3.48 -21.48
N LEU A 217 -0.87 -2.87 -20.30
CA LEU A 217 -1.20 -3.59 -19.07
C LEU A 217 -2.64 -4.12 -19.08
N ASP A 218 -3.60 -3.38 -19.62
CA ASP A 218 -4.98 -3.83 -19.76
C ASP A 218 -5.10 -5.00 -20.77
N ALA A 219 -4.34 -4.94 -21.87
CA ALA A 219 -4.30 -6.04 -22.85
C ALA A 219 -3.72 -7.35 -22.29
N LEU A 220 -2.81 -7.25 -21.32
CA LEU A 220 -2.15 -8.41 -20.69
C LEU A 220 -2.90 -8.93 -19.47
N ARG A 221 -3.87 -8.19 -18.94
CA ARG A 221 -4.59 -8.58 -17.71
C ARG A 221 -5.56 -9.73 -18.01
N PRO A 222 -5.47 -10.85 -17.29
CA PRO A 222 -6.46 -11.93 -17.39
C PRO A 222 -7.86 -11.45 -16.99
N ALA A 223 -8.89 -12.00 -17.64
CA ALA A 223 -10.29 -11.54 -17.42
C ALA A 223 -10.78 -11.73 -15.97
N HIS A 224 -10.22 -12.69 -15.23
CA HIS A 224 -10.58 -12.95 -13.84
C HIS A 224 -9.83 -12.04 -12.83
N VAL A 225 -8.80 -11.31 -13.27
CA VAL A 225 -8.06 -10.36 -12.46
C VAL A 225 -8.80 -9.01 -12.47
N PRO A 226 -9.32 -8.53 -11.34
CA PRO A 226 -10.11 -7.32 -11.30
C PRO A 226 -9.27 -6.08 -11.54
N ASP A 227 -9.89 -5.02 -12.03
CA ASP A 227 -9.36 -3.67 -11.86
C ASP A 227 -9.64 -3.17 -10.43
N ALA A 228 -9.05 -2.05 -10.02
CA ALA A 228 -9.35 -1.47 -8.71
C ALA A 228 -10.84 -1.14 -8.63
N PRO A 229 -11.55 -1.58 -7.58
CA PRO A 229 -12.99 -1.54 -7.54
C PRO A 229 -13.52 -0.11 -7.54
N THR A 230 -14.52 0.13 -8.36
CA THR A 230 -15.34 1.34 -8.32
C THR A 230 -16.42 1.21 -7.24
N HIS A 231 -17.04 2.32 -6.82
CA HIS A 231 -18.19 2.29 -5.93
C HIS A 231 -19.31 1.42 -6.51
N ALA A 232 -19.64 1.59 -7.78
CA ALA A 232 -20.67 0.80 -8.46
C ALA A 232 -20.37 -0.71 -8.45
N ALA A 233 -19.11 -1.11 -8.68
CA ALA A 233 -18.71 -2.51 -8.61
C ALA A 233 -18.85 -3.07 -7.18
N ARG A 234 -18.58 -2.29 -6.15
CA ARG A 234 -18.74 -2.70 -4.74
C ARG A 234 -20.21 -2.82 -4.35
N VAL A 235 -21.07 -1.91 -4.83
CA VAL A 235 -22.53 -2.02 -4.66
C VAL A 235 -23.04 -3.30 -5.31
N ALA A 236 -22.66 -3.56 -6.56
CA ALA A 236 -23.05 -4.77 -7.26
C ALA A 236 -22.58 -6.06 -6.57
N ALA A 237 -21.35 -6.07 -6.05
CA ALA A 237 -20.80 -7.21 -5.31
C ALA A 237 -21.58 -7.48 -4.01
N ARG A 238 -21.94 -6.42 -3.25
CA ARG A 238 -22.78 -6.53 -2.05
C ARG A 238 -24.16 -7.09 -2.40
N ASP A 239 -24.79 -6.54 -3.44
CA ASP A 239 -26.15 -6.94 -3.84
C ASP A 239 -26.18 -8.41 -4.31
N ALA A 240 -25.13 -8.83 -5.03
CA ALA A 240 -24.94 -10.22 -5.41
C ALA A 240 -24.76 -11.14 -4.20
N ALA A 241 -23.95 -10.71 -3.21
CA ALA A 241 -23.74 -11.47 -1.97
C ALA A 241 -25.05 -11.59 -1.16
N LEU A 242 -25.82 -10.51 -1.05
CA LEU A 242 -27.11 -10.52 -0.37
C LEU A 242 -28.14 -11.43 -1.09
N ALA A 243 -28.15 -11.44 -2.41
CA ALA A 243 -29.03 -12.29 -3.21
C ALA A 243 -28.66 -13.80 -3.12
N ALA A 244 -27.38 -14.10 -2.90
CA ALA A 244 -26.89 -15.46 -2.77
C ALA A 244 -27.02 -16.02 -1.34
N ALA A 245 -27.28 -15.18 -0.35
CA ALA A 245 -27.42 -15.60 1.05
C ALA A 245 -28.86 -16.01 1.33
N ASP A 246 -29.06 -17.24 1.81
CA ASP A 246 -30.38 -17.71 2.31
C ASP A 246 -30.79 -17.02 3.62
N GLU A 247 -29.85 -16.49 4.36
CA GLU A 247 -30.00 -15.56 5.49
C GLU A 247 -29.05 -14.37 5.30
N PRO A 248 -29.38 -13.17 5.85
CA PRO A 248 -28.51 -12.01 5.66
C PRO A 248 -27.12 -12.34 6.17
N ALA A 249 -26.15 -12.34 5.25
CA ALA A 249 -24.73 -12.64 5.50
C ALA A 249 -24.03 -11.63 6.44
N TYR A 250 -24.78 -11.09 7.36
CA TYR A 250 -24.33 -10.14 8.36
C TYR A 250 -23.29 -10.75 9.29
N ASP A 251 -23.40 -12.05 9.59
CA ASP A 251 -22.48 -12.73 10.50
C ASP A 251 -21.13 -13.08 9.85
N ASP A 252 -21.09 -13.47 8.58
CA ASP A 252 -19.82 -13.86 7.94
C ASP A 252 -18.94 -12.68 7.54
N ALA A 253 -19.55 -11.55 7.16
CA ALA A 253 -18.80 -10.29 6.98
C ALA A 253 -18.22 -9.75 8.30
N TYR A 254 -18.77 -10.16 9.41
CA TYR A 254 -18.35 -9.79 10.77
C TYR A 254 -17.25 -10.65 11.36
N ARG A 255 -16.95 -11.81 10.80
CA ARG A 255 -15.80 -12.62 11.25
C ARG A 255 -14.50 -11.85 11.28
N PHE A 256 -14.42 -10.79 10.53
CA PHE A 256 -13.20 -10.02 10.32
C PHE A 256 -13.18 -8.65 11.02
N GLY A 257 -14.09 -8.32 11.90
CA GLY A 257 -14.13 -6.97 12.45
C GLY A 257 -14.74 -6.79 13.81
N THR A 258 -15.11 -7.84 14.51
CA THR A 258 -15.58 -7.75 15.89
C THR A 258 -14.42 -7.87 16.86
N GLY A 259 -14.54 -7.25 18.04
CA GLY A 259 -13.49 -7.22 19.06
C GLY A 259 -12.88 -8.58 19.42
N ASP A 260 -13.64 -9.68 19.27
CA ASP A 260 -13.16 -11.04 19.55
C ASP A 260 -12.27 -11.59 18.42
N ASN A 261 -12.47 -11.18 17.17
CA ASN A 261 -11.62 -11.58 16.03
C ASN A 261 -10.35 -10.72 15.89
N TRP A 262 -10.32 -9.57 16.50
CA TRP A 262 -9.12 -8.80 16.74
C TRP A 262 -8.05 -9.60 17.50
N THR A 263 -8.45 -10.44 18.45
CA THR A 263 -7.52 -11.31 19.18
C THR A 263 -6.89 -12.40 18.32
N GLY A 264 -7.57 -12.85 17.25
CA GLY A 264 -6.99 -13.78 16.27
C GLY A 264 -5.88 -13.15 15.43
N LEU A 265 -6.08 -11.92 14.95
CA LEU A 265 -5.04 -11.17 14.23
C LEU A 265 -3.87 -10.83 15.16
N THR A 266 -4.17 -10.43 16.42
CA THR A 266 -3.15 -10.12 17.42
C THR A 266 -2.49 -11.37 18.01
N ALA A 267 -3.14 -12.52 18.06
CA ALA A 267 -2.53 -13.75 18.59
C ALA A 267 -1.47 -14.32 17.62
N GLU A 268 -1.73 -14.36 16.31
CA GLU A 268 -0.77 -14.88 15.35
C GLU A 268 0.14 -13.79 14.73
N GLY A 269 -0.43 -12.65 14.37
CA GLY A 269 0.30 -11.52 13.79
C GLY A 269 1.02 -10.70 14.85
N GLY A 270 0.41 -10.49 16.01
CA GLY A 270 0.99 -9.76 17.12
C GLY A 270 2.15 -10.50 17.79
N GLN A 271 2.08 -11.83 17.91
CA GLN A 271 3.22 -12.63 18.41
C GLN A 271 4.39 -12.57 17.44
N ARG A 272 4.14 -12.70 16.13
CA ARG A 272 5.19 -12.56 15.10
C ARG A 272 5.75 -11.14 15.02
N ALA A 273 4.91 -10.12 15.11
CA ALA A 273 5.33 -8.72 15.15
C ALA A 273 6.14 -8.42 16.41
N GLN A 274 5.75 -8.97 17.55
CA GLN A 274 6.47 -8.83 18.80
C GLN A 274 7.81 -9.58 18.78
N GLU A 275 7.86 -10.79 18.23
CA GLU A 275 9.12 -11.53 18.02
C GLU A 275 10.06 -10.83 17.04
N GLN A 276 9.53 -10.29 15.95
CA GLN A 276 10.33 -9.53 14.97
C GLN A 276 10.80 -8.19 15.54
N SER A 277 9.97 -7.50 16.33
CA SER A 277 10.36 -6.28 17.03
C SER A 277 11.47 -6.56 18.05
N LEU A 278 11.32 -7.58 18.86
CA LEU A 278 12.34 -8.01 19.84
C LEU A 278 13.64 -8.45 19.14
N ALA A 279 13.54 -9.15 18.00
CA ALA A 279 14.70 -9.54 17.22
C ALA A 279 15.41 -8.34 16.56
N ARG A 280 14.65 -7.32 16.17
CA ARG A 280 15.19 -6.05 15.66
C ARG A 280 15.87 -5.25 16.75
N ASP A 281 15.24 -5.16 17.92
CA ASP A 281 15.80 -4.41 19.06
C ASP A 281 17.10 -5.06 19.57
N ARG A 282 17.15 -6.39 19.61
CA ARG A 282 18.42 -7.11 19.91
C ARG A 282 19.53 -6.84 18.89
N ARG A 283 19.17 -6.80 17.58
CA ARG A 283 20.13 -6.46 16.52
C ARG A 283 20.60 -5.01 16.61
N ASN A 284 19.72 -4.08 16.94
CA ASN A 284 20.08 -2.67 17.13
C ASN A 284 20.94 -2.47 18.38
N GLN A 285 20.65 -3.16 19.48
CA GLN A 285 21.48 -3.12 20.69
C GLN A 285 22.87 -3.74 20.44
N ALA A 286 22.96 -4.85 19.70
CA ALA A 286 24.24 -5.43 19.31
C ALA A 286 25.07 -4.46 18.43
N ARG A 287 24.42 -3.79 17.46
CA ARG A 287 25.11 -2.78 16.62
C ARG A 287 25.59 -1.57 17.41
N LEU A 288 24.85 -1.14 18.43
CA LEU A 288 25.27 -0.04 19.31
C LEU A 288 26.42 -0.45 20.24
N ALA A 289 26.47 -1.71 20.65
CA ALA A 289 27.56 -2.25 21.48
C ALA A 289 28.87 -2.46 20.69
N ASP A 290 28.77 -2.70 19.36
CA ASP A 290 29.91 -2.89 18.48
C ASP A 290 30.39 -1.58 17.80
N SER A 291 29.77 -0.42 18.09
CA SER A 291 30.24 0.87 17.58
C SER A 291 31.41 1.38 18.40
N PRO A 292 32.59 1.61 17.83
CA PRO A 292 33.70 2.19 18.55
C PRO A 292 33.37 3.61 18.99
N ALA A 293 33.75 3.93 20.23
CA ALA A 293 33.57 5.24 20.87
C ALA A 293 34.33 6.35 20.17
#